data_7ce0dfd36f92846833a6c24f3c7488d2
#
_entry.id   7ce0dfd36f92846833a6c24f3c7488d2
#
_cell.length_a   1.000
_cell.length_b   1.000
_cell.length_c   1.000
_cell.angle_alpha   90.00
_cell.angle_beta   90.00
_cell.angle_gamma   90.00
#
_symmetry.space_group_name_H-M   'P 1'
#
loop_
_entity.id
_entity.type
_entity.pdbx_description
1 polymer ?
#
loop_
_entity_poly.entity_id
_entity_poly.type
_entity_poly.pdbx_seq_one_letter_code
_entity_poly.pdbx_strand_id
1 'polypeptide(L)'
;NREGEIIGKYRKKWITFRAIGGHGLPGGRVVTADTDIGRIGLMTCFDIGWRGDWQTLSDMGAELVVWPSAYHGGNLLNAYAAVHMYYVVSSVWNAECRIIDPFGNDIAESTIWDPCAIGEVYLGSEIFHFDHHTTLIPQLRREYGERIHLRIDGRGNMFELASRDPELKVSDIKAKFGMSNYREYHAVSTADNIEYLGRYPEK
;
A
#
# COMPACT_ATOMS: atom_id res chain seq x y z
N ASN A 1 -11.66 11.83 12.47
CA ASN A 1 -12.78 11.44 11.60
C ASN A 1 -13.49 12.70 11.07
N ARG A 2 -14.58 12.53 10.30
CA ARG A 2 -15.33 13.65 9.69
C ARG A 2 -16.08 14.49 10.73
N GLU A 3 -16.31 13.97 11.93
CA GLU A 3 -16.91 14.65 13.06
C GLU A 3 -15.90 15.47 13.89
N GLY A 4 -14.61 15.42 13.51
CA GLY A 4 -13.52 16.13 14.20
C GLY A 4 -12.96 15.38 15.42
N GLU A 5 -13.34 14.11 15.62
CA GLU A 5 -12.76 13.31 16.69
C GLU A 5 -11.39 12.76 16.32
N ILE A 6 -10.48 12.69 17.28
CA ILE A 6 -9.14 12.13 17.08
C ILE A 6 -9.23 10.60 17.20
N ILE A 7 -9.20 9.90 16.05
CA ILE A 7 -9.25 8.43 15.97
C ILE A 7 -7.89 7.75 15.98
N GLY A 8 -6.80 8.51 15.79
CA GLY A 8 -5.44 8.01 15.84
C GLY A 8 -4.43 9.11 16.13
N LYS A 9 -3.35 8.77 16.77
CA LYS A 9 -2.23 9.67 17.03
C LYS A 9 -0.92 8.93 16.82
N TYR A 10 -0.14 9.39 15.85
CA TYR A 10 1.24 8.94 15.66
C TYR A 10 2.21 9.92 16.33
N ARG A 11 3.15 9.37 17.08
CA ARG A 11 4.34 10.08 17.53
C ARG A 11 5.51 9.53 16.76
N LYS A 12 6.30 10.41 16.12
CA LYS A 12 7.46 10.01 15.33
C LYS A 12 8.32 9.03 16.13
N LYS A 13 8.47 7.82 15.59
CA LYS A 13 9.13 6.70 16.29
C LYS A 13 10.65 6.88 16.29
N TRP A 14 11.21 7.29 15.16
CA TRP A 14 12.64 7.45 14.98
C TRP A 14 12.98 8.92 14.78
N ILE A 15 13.43 9.56 15.84
CA ILE A 15 13.89 10.95 15.79
C ILE A 15 15.38 11.02 15.44
N THR A 16 15.81 12.12 14.82
CA THR A 16 17.22 12.33 14.51
C THR A 16 18.03 12.50 15.81
N PHE A 17 19.33 12.17 15.77
CA PHE A 17 20.18 12.34 16.95
C PHE A 17 20.23 13.78 17.48
N ARG A 18 20.09 14.78 16.60
CA ARG A 18 19.99 16.20 16.99
C ARG A 18 18.73 16.49 17.80
N ALA A 19 17.62 15.87 17.43
CA ALA A 19 16.36 16.01 18.16
C ALA A 19 16.45 15.33 19.54
N ILE A 20 17.15 14.20 19.66
CA ILE A 20 17.43 13.54 20.95
C ILE A 20 18.24 14.48 21.84
N GLY A 21 19.31 15.09 21.31
CA GLY A 21 20.12 16.08 22.05
C GLY A 21 19.35 17.35 22.43
N GLY A 22 18.29 17.69 21.69
CA GLY A 22 17.36 18.80 21.96
C GLY A 22 16.12 18.42 22.79
N HIS A 23 16.20 17.33 23.59
CA HIS A 23 15.11 16.84 24.45
C HIS A 23 13.86 16.30 23.70
N GLY A 24 13.99 15.97 22.43
CA GLY A 24 12.94 15.24 21.70
C GLY A 24 12.76 13.82 22.28
N LEU A 25 11.51 13.37 22.41
CA LEU A 25 11.18 12.01 22.85
C LEU A 25 10.66 11.21 21.66
N PRO A 26 11.26 10.03 21.35
CA PRO A 26 10.77 9.16 20.31
C PRO A 26 9.42 8.54 20.68
N GLY A 27 8.60 8.25 19.68
CA GLY A 27 7.39 7.45 19.83
C GLY A 27 7.71 5.98 20.05
N GLY A 28 6.79 5.23 20.65
CA GLY A 28 7.01 3.82 21.00
C GLY A 28 6.46 2.81 19.99
N ARG A 29 5.64 3.23 19.01
CA ARG A 29 4.90 2.28 18.19
C ARG A 29 4.58 2.80 16.80
N VAL A 30 4.36 1.88 15.87
CA VAL A 30 3.71 2.08 14.59
C VAL A 30 2.21 2.23 14.81
N VAL A 31 1.53 3.02 14.01
CA VAL A 31 0.09 3.32 14.18
C VAL A 31 -0.61 3.27 12.83
N THR A 32 -1.77 2.61 12.82
CA THR A 32 -2.80 2.74 11.80
C THR A 32 -4.04 3.40 12.39
N ALA A 33 -4.84 4.02 11.55
CA ALA A 33 -6.15 4.56 11.91
C ALA A 33 -7.21 3.99 10.96
N ASP A 34 -8.29 3.46 11.52
CA ASP A 34 -9.46 3.06 10.74
C ASP A 34 -10.29 4.29 10.43
N THR A 35 -10.44 4.58 9.15
CA THR A 35 -11.22 5.72 8.66
C THR A 35 -12.39 5.23 7.82
N ASP A 36 -13.30 6.13 7.50
CA ASP A 36 -14.45 5.83 6.62
C ASP A 36 -14.05 5.54 5.16
N ILE A 37 -12.80 5.82 4.78
CA ILE A 37 -12.29 5.51 3.43
C ILE A 37 -11.34 4.31 3.40
N GLY A 38 -10.93 3.77 4.55
CA GLY A 38 -10.02 2.64 4.65
C GLY A 38 -9.03 2.79 5.81
N ARG A 39 -8.10 1.85 5.93
CA ARG A 39 -7.09 1.85 7.00
C ARG A 39 -5.83 2.59 6.56
N ILE A 40 -5.53 3.67 7.29
CA ILE A 40 -4.44 4.59 6.99
C ILE A 40 -3.26 4.34 7.94
N GLY A 41 -2.08 4.07 7.40
CA GLY A 41 -0.82 4.01 8.12
C GLY A 41 -0.18 5.39 8.25
N LEU A 42 0.48 5.64 9.37
CA LEU A 42 1.11 6.93 9.66
C LEU A 42 2.62 6.75 9.87
N MET A 43 3.43 7.43 9.06
CA MET A 43 4.88 7.49 9.17
C MET A 43 5.35 8.94 9.00
N THR A 44 6.56 9.27 9.42
CA THR A 44 7.05 10.66 9.31
C THR A 44 8.54 10.72 9.00
N CYS A 45 8.90 11.33 7.87
CA CYS A 45 10.25 11.79 7.56
C CYS A 45 11.31 10.68 7.78
N PHE A 46 12.17 10.82 8.78
CA PHE A 46 13.29 9.93 9.07
C PHE A 46 12.88 8.47 9.37
N ASP A 47 11.61 8.21 9.70
CA ASP A 47 11.09 6.85 9.88
C ASP A 47 11.21 5.98 8.62
N ILE A 48 11.42 6.58 7.46
CA ILE A 48 11.64 5.88 6.18
C ILE A 48 12.82 4.91 6.24
N GLY A 49 13.81 5.15 7.12
CA GLY A 49 15.00 4.30 7.25
C GLY A 49 14.74 2.93 7.89
N TRP A 50 13.61 2.72 8.55
CA TRP A 50 13.31 1.50 9.30
C TRP A 50 12.31 0.59 8.60
N ARG A 51 12.82 -0.30 7.75
CA ARG A 51 12.03 -1.20 6.89
C ARG A 51 10.99 -2.03 7.65
N GLY A 52 11.34 -2.52 8.85
CA GLY A 52 10.45 -3.32 9.66
C GLY A 52 9.17 -2.59 10.09
N ASP A 53 9.22 -1.26 10.23
CA ASP A 53 8.04 -0.49 10.59
C ASP A 53 7.06 -0.36 9.40
N TRP A 54 7.57 -0.26 8.18
CA TRP A 54 6.76 -0.29 6.96
C TRP A 54 6.11 -1.67 6.75
N GLN A 55 6.85 -2.74 7.04
CA GLN A 55 6.28 -4.10 7.06
C GLN A 55 5.17 -4.20 8.12
N THR A 56 5.41 -3.67 9.32
CA THR A 56 4.41 -3.67 10.40
C THR A 56 3.12 -2.97 9.97
N LEU A 57 3.17 -1.85 9.25
CA LEU A 57 1.98 -1.19 8.69
C LEU A 57 1.22 -2.11 7.74
N SER A 58 1.95 -2.84 6.89
CA SER A 58 1.35 -3.84 5.98
C SER A 58 0.67 -4.97 6.76
N ASP A 59 1.33 -5.50 7.80
CA ASP A 59 0.78 -6.57 8.64
C ASP A 59 -0.45 -6.10 9.44
N MET A 60 -0.50 -4.82 9.78
CA MET A 60 -1.68 -4.18 10.38
C MET A 60 -2.79 -3.87 9.37
N GLY A 61 -2.60 -4.17 8.09
CA GLY A 61 -3.58 -4.01 7.03
C GLY A 61 -3.72 -2.56 6.53
N ALA A 62 -2.67 -1.75 6.61
CA ALA A 62 -2.69 -0.42 5.99
C ALA A 62 -2.91 -0.53 4.47
N GLU A 63 -3.84 0.27 3.95
CA GLU A 63 -4.15 0.37 2.53
C GLU A 63 -3.50 1.60 1.89
N LEU A 64 -3.26 2.61 2.71
CA LEU A 64 -2.57 3.85 2.37
C LEU A 64 -1.63 4.22 3.51
N VAL A 65 -0.41 4.65 3.19
CA VAL A 65 0.53 5.24 4.16
C VAL A 65 0.73 6.71 3.86
N VAL A 66 0.47 7.56 4.85
CA VAL A 66 0.75 9.01 4.78
C VAL A 66 2.12 9.28 5.37
N TRP A 67 2.97 9.97 4.61
CA TRP A 67 4.35 10.26 4.99
C TRP A 67 4.71 11.74 4.80
N PRO A 68 4.43 12.62 5.77
CA PRO A 68 4.93 14.00 5.78
C PRO A 68 6.42 14.05 6.10
N SER A 69 7.17 14.94 5.41
CA SER A 69 8.62 14.99 5.53
C SER A 69 9.20 16.35 5.18
N ALA A 70 10.43 16.60 5.62
CA ALA A 70 11.24 17.72 5.18
C ALA A 70 12.11 17.39 3.94
N TYR A 71 12.08 16.14 3.42
CA TYR A 71 12.82 15.72 2.24
C TYR A 71 12.03 14.66 1.45
N HIS A 72 12.41 14.42 0.21
CA HIS A 72 11.59 13.70 -0.77
C HIS A 72 11.50 12.18 -0.59
N GLY A 73 12.39 11.56 0.18
CA GLY A 73 12.41 10.12 0.40
C GLY A 73 12.88 9.28 -0.80
N GLY A 74 12.99 9.88 -1.97
CA GLY A 74 13.48 9.24 -3.20
C GLY A 74 12.72 7.97 -3.57
N ASN A 75 13.39 7.06 -4.27
CA ASN A 75 12.81 5.79 -4.73
C ASN A 75 12.45 4.81 -3.59
N LEU A 76 12.84 5.10 -2.35
CA LEU A 76 12.54 4.22 -1.24
C LEU A 76 11.05 4.19 -0.90
N LEU A 77 10.33 5.30 -1.10
CA LEU A 77 8.86 5.33 -0.98
C LEU A 77 8.19 4.43 -2.02
N ASN A 78 8.65 4.49 -3.27
CA ASN A 78 8.15 3.64 -4.36
C ASN A 78 8.42 2.16 -4.06
N ALA A 79 9.62 1.85 -3.53
CA ALA A 79 9.97 0.49 -3.13
C ALA A 79 9.05 -0.04 -2.01
N TYR A 80 8.74 0.77 -0.99
CA TYR A 80 7.81 0.36 0.06
C TYR A 80 6.39 0.17 -0.45
N ALA A 81 5.90 1.06 -1.32
CA ALA A 81 4.60 0.91 -1.95
C ALA A 81 4.51 -0.43 -2.71
N ALA A 82 5.51 -0.73 -3.54
CA ALA A 82 5.55 -1.97 -4.32
C ALA A 82 5.70 -3.24 -3.47
N VAL A 83 6.62 -3.24 -2.49
CA VAL A 83 6.90 -4.42 -1.66
C VAL A 83 5.73 -4.75 -0.74
N HIS A 84 5.07 -3.73 -0.22
CA HIS A 84 3.98 -3.92 0.75
C HIS A 84 2.58 -3.85 0.12
N MET A 85 2.47 -3.48 -1.17
CA MET A 85 1.22 -3.42 -1.93
C MET A 85 0.16 -2.53 -1.29
N TYR A 86 0.56 -1.32 -0.91
CA TYR A 86 -0.32 -0.26 -0.45
C TYR A 86 0.02 1.06 -1.15
N TYR A 87 -0.90 2.00 -1.13
CA TYR A 87 -0.64 3.34 -1.60
C TYR A 87 0.27 4.10 -0.64
N VAL A 88 1.12 5.00 -1.17
CA VAL A 88 1.88 5.94 -0.35
C VAL A 88 1.58 7.36 -0.81
N VAL A 89 1.27 8.24 0.13
CA VAL A 89 1.11 9.67 -0.11
C VAL A 89 2.15 10.43 0.69
N SER A 90 3.00 11.16 0.00
CA SER A 90 3.98 12.03 0.62
C SER A 90 3.55 13.49 0.61
N SER A 91 3.94 14.23 1.65
CA SER A 91 3.84 15.69 1.72
C SER A 91 5.18 16.23 2.16
N VAL A 92 5.88 16.95 1.28
CA VAL A 92 7.25 17.41 1.51
C VAL A 92 7.36 18.91 1.29
N TRP A 93 8.45 19.52 1.76
CA TRP A 93 8.69 20.92 1.51
C TRP A 93 8.97 21.17 0.03
N ASN A 94 8.58 22.30 -0.47
CA ASN A 94 8.85 22.87 -1.79
C ASN A 94 8.10 22.19 -2.96
N ALA A 95 8.37 20.95 -3.27
CA ALA A 95 7.83 20.25 -4.44
C ALA A 95 7.98 18.73 -4.28
N GLU A 96 7.56 17.97 -5.31
CA GLU A 96 7.68 16.52 -5.36
C GLU A 96 6.90 15.79 -4.24
N CYS A 97 5.76 16.36 -3.82
CA CYS A 97 4.76 15.59 -3.09
C CYS A 97 4.17 14.57 -4.04
N ARG A 98 4.09 13.30 -3.65
CA ARG A 98 3.73 12.22 -4.55
C ARG A 98 2.59 11.37 -4.02
N ILE A 99 1.81 10.85 -4.97
CA ILE A 99 0.87 9.76 -4.75
C ILE A 99 1.43 8.56 -5.51
N ILE A 100 1.73 7.49 -4.80
CA ILE A 100 2.40 6.29 -5.33
C ILE A 100 1.43 5.12 -5.23
N ASP A 101 1.31 4.35 -6.32
CA ASP A 101 0.44 3.18 -6.40
C ASP A 101 1.05 1.92 -5.76
N PRO A 102 0.27 0.85 -5.54
CA PRO A 102 0.76 -0.40 -4.96
C PRO A 102 1.79 -1.15 -5.81
N PHE A 103 2.10 -0.69 -7.03
CA PHE A 103 3.16 -1.22 -7.87
C PHE A 103 4.43 -0.35 -7.83
N GLY A 104 4.41 0.73 -7.04
CA GLY A 104 5.54 1.64 -6.89
C GLY A 104 5.66 2.70 -7.99
N ASN A 105 4.60 2.95 -8.75
CA ASN A 105 4.59 4.00 -9.77
C ASN A 105 4.00 5.29 -9.19
N ASP A 106 4.57 6.44 -9.56
CA ASP A 106 4.00 7.73 -9.22
C ASP A 106 2.71 7.97 -10.04
N ILE A 107 1.58 8.12 -9.38
CA ILE A 107 0.28 8.46 -9.99
C ILE A 107 0.22 9.97 -10.24
N ALA A 108 0.71 10.74 -9.29
CA ALA A 108 0.74 12.19 -9.35
C ALA A 108 1.93 12.73 -8.56
N GLU A 109 2.47 13.85 -9.02
CA GLU A 109 3.58 14.56 -8.40
C GLU A 109 3.32 16.07 -8.45
N SER A 110 3.62 16.76 -7.36
CA SER A 110 3.60 18.22 -7.34
C SER A 110 4.93 18.80 -7.82
N THR A 111 4.87 20.02 -8.33
CA THR A 111 6.05 20.78 -8.78
C THR A 111 6.12 22.13 -8.09
N ILE A 112 7.20 22.86 -8.30
CA ILE A 112 7.30 24.25 -7.79
C ILE A 112 6.27 25.20 -8.44
N TRP A 113 5.73 24.82 -9.61
CA TRP A 113 4.74 25.60 -10.36
C TRP A 113 3.30 25.15 -10.08
N ASP A 114 3.14 23.87 -9.70
CA ASP A 114 1.89 23.28 -9.25
C ASP A 114 2.14 22.55 -7.92
N PRO A 115 1.91 23.22 -6.78
CA PRO A 115 2.31 22.71 -5.48
C PRO A 115 1.40 21.60 -4.92
N CYS A 116 0.34 21.21 -5.66
CA CYS A 116 -0.60 20.17 -5.24
C CYS A 116 -0.55 18.97 -6.18
N ALA A 117 -0.29 17.78 -5.62
CA ALA A 117 -0.49 16.53 -6.34
C ALA A 117 -1.94 16.06 -6.13
N ILE A 118 -2.66 15.80 -7.22
CA ILE A 118 -4.04 15.28 -7.19
C ILE A 118 -4.08 13.98 -8.00
N GLY A 119 -4.66 12.94 -7.42
CA GLY A 119 -4.77 11.64 -8.08
C GLY A 119 -5.82 10.76 -7.42
N GLU A 120 -6.23 9.72 -8.13
CA GLU A 120 -7.19 8.73 -7.64
C GLU A 120 -6.47 7.55 -7.02
N VAL A 121 -6.93 7.14 -5.84
CA VAL A 121 -6.52 5.93 -5.12
C VAL A 121 -7.75 5.08 -4.86
N TYR A 122 -7.57 3.77 -4.88
CA TYR A 122 -8.66 2.82 -4.70
C TYR A 122 -8.42 1.97 -3.46
N LEU A 123 -8.84 2.50 -2.31
CA LEU A 123 -8.76 1.76 -1.04
C LEU A 123 -9.80 0.63 -1.05
N GLY A 124 -9.48 -0.49 -0.42
CA GLY A 124 -10.24 -1.73 -0.57
C GLY A 124 -9.93 -2.49 -1.87
N SER A 125 -8.91 -2.08 -2.62
CA SER A 125 -8.41 -2.86 -3.75
C SER A 125 -7.68 -4.12 -3.28
N GLU A 126 -7.65 -5.14 -4.16
CA GLU A 126 -6.80 -6.31 -3.97
C GLU A 126 -5.86 -6.47 -5.16
N ILE A 127 -4.65 -6.97 -4.90
CA ILE A 127 -3.64 -7.25 -5.92
C ILE A 127 -3.67 -8.74 -6.22
N PHE A 128 -3.63 -9.09 -7.51
CA PHE A 128 -3.67 -10.47 -8.01
C PHE A 128 -2.46 -10.76 -8.89
N HIS A 129 -1.90 -11.97 -8.76
CA HIS A 129 -0.90 -12.46 -9.69
C HIS A 129 -1.55 -12.90 -11.01
N PHE A 130 -0.80 -12.88 -12.12
CA PHE A 130 -1.34 -13.31 -13.41
C PHE A 130 -1.59 -14.82 -13.49
N ASP A 131 -0.89 -15.63 -12.70
CA ASP A 131 -1.08 -17.06 -12.68
C ASP A 131 -2.55 -17.41 -12.43
N HIS A 132 -3.14 -18.18 -13.32
CA HIS A 132 -4.54 -18.58 -13.32
C HIS A 132 -5.58 -17.45 -13.49
N HIS A 133 -5.18 -16.18 -13.55
CA HIS A 133 -6.11 -15.05 -13.60
C HIS A 133 -6.11 -14.27 -14.93
N THR A 134 -5.13 -14.47 -15.82
CA THR A 134 -5.03 -13.72 -17.08
C THR A 134 -6.26 -13.83 -17.96
N THR A 135 -6.87 -15.02 -18.02
CA THR A 135 -8.09 -15.27 -18.79
C THR A 135 -9.33 -14.61 -18.17
N LEU A 136 -9.27 -14.26 -16.89
CA LEU A 136 -10.37 -13.62 -16.17
C LEU A 136 -10.44 -12.12 -16.45
N ILE A 137 -9.33 -11.46 -16.75
CA ILE A 137 -9.28 -10.01 -16.99
C ILE A 137 -10.28 -9.54 -18.06
N PRO A 138 -10.36 -10.18 -19.25
CA PRO A 138 -11.37 -9.81 -20.23
C PRO A 138 -12.82 -10.13 -19.78
N GLN A 139 -13.01 -11.14 -18.93
CA GLN A 139 -14.32 -11.48 -18.39
C GLN A 139 -14.77 -10.46 -17.36
N LEU A 140 -13.89 -10.04 -16.45
CA LEU A 140 -14.16 -8.99 -15.47
C LEU A 140 -14.55 -7.67 -16.16
N ARG A 141 -13.80 -7.29 -17.20
CA ARG A 141 -14.13 -6.08 -18.00
C ARG A 141 -15.48 -6.17 -18.68
N ARG A 142 -15.85 -7.32 -19.25
CA ARG A 142 -17.15 -7.50 -19.90
C ARG A 142 -18.31 -7.48 -18.93
N GLU A 143 -18.12 -8.08 -17.75
CA GLU A 143 -19.20 -8.24 -16.79
C GLU A 143 -19.44 -6.96 -15.97
N TYR A 144 -18.36 -6.31 -15.54
CA TYR A 144 -18.46 -5.20 -14.60
C TYR A 144 -18.22 -3.83 -15.24
N GLY A 145 -17.52 -3.75 -16.38
CA GLY A 145 -17.29 -2.51 -17.11
C GLY A 145 -16.70 -1.40 -16.21
N GLU A 146 -17.38 -0.26 -16.22
CA GLU A 146 -16.99 0.91 -15.44
C GLU A 146 -17.22 0.80 -13.93
N ARG A 147 -17.90 -0.25 -13.47
CA ARG A 147 -18.14 -0.51 -12.04
C ARG A 147 -16.88 -0.97 -11.31
N ILE A 148 -15.84 -1.34 -12.03
CA ILE A 148 -14.57 -1.75 -11.44
C ILE A 148 -13.42 -0.86 -11.94
N HIS A 149 -12.39 -0.72 -11.11
CA HIS A 149 -11.07 -0.29 -11.52
C HIS A 149 -10.19 -1.51 -11.74
N LEU A 150 -9.46 -1.52 -12.85
CA LEU A 150 -8.56 -2.60 -13.21
C LEU A 150 -7.28 -2.01 -13.77
N ARG A 151 -6.21 -2.04 -12.97
CA ARG A 151 -4.87 -1.57 -13.33
C ARG A 151 -3.97 -2.78 -13.55
N ILE A 152 -3.30 -2.83 -14.69
CA ILE A 152 -2.42 -3.93 -15.08
C ILE A 152 -0.96 -3.49 -14.89
N ASP A 153 -0.20 -4.23 -14.11
CA ASP A 153 1.27 -4.18 -14.10
C ASP A 153 1.84 -5.41 -14.82
N GLY A 154 2.02 -5.27 -16.13
CA GLY A 154 2.56 -6.35 -16.96
C GLY A 154 4.02 -6.70 -16.67
N ARG A 155 4.79 -5.82 -16.04
CA ARG A 155 6.18 -6.08 -15.66
C ARG A 155 6.27 -6.92 -14.39
N GLY A 156 5.38 -6.64 -13.44
CA GLY A 156 5.27 -7.38 -12.18
C GLY A 156 4.41 -8.64 -12.30
N ASN A 157 3.81 -8.93 -13.45
CA ASN A 157 2.84 -10.01 -13.63
C ASN A 157 1.66 -9.92 -12.65
N MET A 158 1.18 -8.71 -12.39
CA MET A 158 0.14 -8.43 -11.42
C MET A 158 -0.92 -7.50 -11.98
N PHE A 159 -2.08 -7.48 -11.34
CA PHE A 159 -3.09 -6.46 -11.55
C PHE A 159 -3.78 -6.10 -10.23
N GLU A 160 -4.20 -4.85 -10.16
CA GLU A 160 -5.05 -4.33 -9.11
C GLU A 160 -6.51 -4.40 -9.57
N LEU A 161 -7.38 -4.87 -8.67
CA LEU A 161 -8.82 -4.84 -8.84
C LEU A 161 -9.45 -4.08 -7.68
N ALA A 162 -10.23 -3.06 -7.98
CA ALA A 162 -11.03 -2.34 -7.00
C ALA A 162 -12.46 -2.14 -7.50
N SER A 163 -13.36 -1.89 -6.58
CA SER A 163 -14.73 -1.47 -6.92
C SER A 163 -14.81 0.06 -7.05
N ARG A 164 -15.56 0.53 -8.04
CA ARG A 164 -16.04 1.91 -8.18
C ARG A 164 -17.50 2.05 -7.76
N ASP A 165 -18.14 0.93 -7.45
CA ASP A 165 -19.55 0.85 -7.07
C ASP A 165 -19.64 0.50 -5.59
N PRO A 166 -20.27 1.35 -4.76
CA PRO A 166 -20.35 1.13 -3.32
C PRO A 166 -21.13 -0.14 -2.92
N GLU A 167 -21.95 -0.68 -3.81
CA GLU A 167 -22.69 -1.92 -3.58
C GLU A 167 -21.94 -3.17 -4.04
N LEU A 168 -20.83 -3.01 -4.75
CA LEU A 168 -20.02 -4.11 -5.27
C LEU A 168 -18.74 -4.25 -4.45
N LYS A 169 -18.50 -5.42 -3.86
CA LYS A 169 -17.27 -5.69 -3.11
C LYS A 169 -16.31 -6.53 -3.94
N VAL A 170 -15.03 -6.23 -3.86
CA VAL A 170 -13.96 -7.04 -4.50
C VAL A 170 -14.00 -8.48 -3.99
N SER A 171 -14.32 -8.69 -2.70
CA SER A 171 -14.50 -10.03 -2.12
C SER A 171 -15.57 -10.87 -2.83
N ASP A 172 -16.66 -10.25 -3.28
CA ASP A 172 -17.74 -10.95 -3.97
C ASP A 172 -17.32 -11.33 -5.39
N ILE A 173 -16.60 -10.44 -6.07
CA ILE A 173 -16.00 -10.74 -7.38
C ILE A 173 -14.99 -11.89 -7.23
N LYS A 174 -14.11 -11.79 -6.24
CA LYS A 174 -13.10 -12.80 -5.93
C LYS A 174 -13.73 -14.18 -5.70
N ALA A 175 -14.76 -14.25 -4.87
CA ALA A 175 -15.49 -15.48 -4.59
C ALA A 175 -16.18 -16.05 -5.85
N LYS A 176 -16.82 -15.21 -6.65
CA LYS A 176 -17.51 -15.62 -7.88
C LYS A 176 -16.58 -16.24 -8.92
N PHE A 177 -15.38 -15.67 -9.09
CA PHE A 177 -14.41 -16.13 -10.09
C PHE A 177 -13.37 -17.10 -9.53
N GLY A 178 -13.45 -17.50 -8.26
CA GLY A 178 -12.49 -18.40 -7.62
C GLY A 178 -11.07 -17.82 -7.59
N MET A 179 -10.94 -16.52 -7.38
CA MET A 179 -9.65 -15.82 -7.43
C MET A 179 -8.97 -15.86 -6.07
N SER A 180 -7.64 -15.99 -6.07
CA SER A 180 -6.79 -15.77 -4.89
C SER A 180 -5.96 -14.52 -5.08
N ASN A 181 -5.94 -13.64 -4.09
CA ASN A 181 -5.11 -12.45 -4.15
C ASN A 181 -3.62 -12.81 -3.98
N TYR A 182 -2.73 -11.85 -4.24
CA TYR A 182 -1.29 -12.05 -4.23
C TYR A 182 -0.77 -12.60 -2.88
N ARG A 183 -1.30 -12.12 -1.76
CA ARG A 183 -0.89 -12.59 -0.41
C ARG A 183 -1.32 -14.03 -0.16
N GLU A 184 -2.55 -14.37 -0.53
CA GLU A 184 -3.09 -15.74 -0.43
C GLU A 184 -2.30 -16.70 -1.33
N TYR A 185 -2.03 -16.30 -2.58
CA TYR A 185 -1.20 -17.06 -3.52
C TYR A 185 0.20 -17.36 -2.95
N HIS A 186 0.88 -16.33 -2.42
CA HIS A 186 2.19 -16.50 -1.81
C HIS A 186 2.18 -17.37 -0.55
N ALA A 187 1.14 -17.24 0.28
CA ALA A 187 1.01 -18.07 1.48
C ALA A 187 0.90 -19.57 1.13
N VAL A 188 0.06 -19.90 0.16
CA VAL A 188 -0.09 -21.28 -0.33
C VAL A 188 1.22 -21.77 -0.94
N SER A 189 1.81 -21.01 -1.86
CA SER A 189 3.07 -21.38 -2.50
C SER A 189 4.21 -21.57 -1.49
N THR A 190 4.26 -20.75 -0.46
CA THR A 190 5.26 -20.89 0.61
C THR A 190 5.05 -22.17 1.41
N ALA A 191 3.81 -22.48 1.79
CA ALA A 191 3.50 -23.69 2.53
C ALA A 191 3.86 -24.96 1.72
N ASP A 192 3.50 -24.99 0.44
CA ASP A 192 3.82 -26.11 -0.47
C ASP A 192 5.34 -26.30 -0.63
N ASN A 193 6.09 -25.20 -0.78
CA ASN A 193 7.54 -25.27 -0.88
C ASN A 193 8.20 -25.78 0.41
N ILE A 194 7.73 -25.32 1.58
CA ILE A 194 8.24 -25.79 2.88
C ILE A 194 7.96 -27.28 3.05
N GLU A 195 6.76 -27.75 2.69
CA GLU A 195 6.42 -29.16 2.75
C GLU A 195 7.29 -30.00 1.80
N TYR A 196 7.50 -29.50 0.57
CA TYR A 196 8.38 -30.18 -0.40
C TYR A 196 9.83 -30.27 0.10
N LEU A 197 10.40 -29.19 0.63
CA LEU A 197 11.74 -29.19 1.20
C LEU A 197 11.88 -30.11 2.40
N GLY A 198 10.83 -30.24 3.20
CA GLY A 198 10.78 -31.22 4.31
C GLY A 198 10.84 -32.68 3.84
N ARG A 199 10.26 -32.97 2.65
CA ARG A 199 10.34 -34.31 2.02
C ARG A 199 11.67 -34.59 1.34
N TYR A 200 12.34 -33.56 0.85
CA TYR A 200 13.58 -33.66 0.08
C TYR A 200 14.66 -32.71 0.67
N PRO A 201 15.13 -32.97 1.90
CA PRO A 201 16.18 -32.13 2.50
C PRO A 201 17.43 -32.17 1.64
N GLU A 202 18.07 -31.02 1.48
CA GLU A 202 19.36 -30.91 0.78
C GLU A 202 20.37 -31.89 1.43
N LYS A 203 21.06 -32.64 0.56
CA LYS A 203 22.09 -33.59 0.99
C LYS A 203 23.41 -32.89 1.23
#